data_51138adb42fffa57586937953b7075fb
#
_entry.id   51138adb42fffa57586937953b7075fb
#
_cell.length_a   1.000
_cell.length_b   1.000
_cell.length_c   1.000
_cell.angle_alpha   90.00
_cell.angle_beta   90.00
_cell.angle_gamma   90.00
#
_symmetry.space_group_name_H-M   'P 1'
#
loop_
_entity.id
_entity.type
_entity.pdbx_description
1 polymer ?
#
loop_
_entity_poly.entity_id
_entity_poly.type
_entity_poly.pdbx_seq_one_letter_code
_entity_poly.pdbx_strand_id
1 'polypeptide(L)'
;DAGEGGGHGFSAFSEKGFDGASMQDLARAAGMSVGNFYRYFPSKTAIVAALIELDLAGMEADFQEIVLAPRPFDALRALVHRRIPDHQACGDGKLWSEITAAAQRKPEIGAVACAMEEAVIGYLTRVFAAETGLSPQECARRFAAHAAFIIVLFKSAALLNARQPELVGPMTEMIFATID
;
A
#
# COMPACT_ATOMS: atom_id res chain seq x y z
N ASP A 1 -5.87 17.62 -15.03
CA ASP A 1 -5.54 16.43 -15.84
C ASP A 1 -4.31 15.66 -15.29
N ALA A 2 -4.26 15.47 -13.97
CA ALA A 2 -3.20 14.66 -13.34
C ALA A 2 -3.67 13.23 -12.99
N GLY A 3 -4.92 12.88 -13.31
CA GLY A 3 -5.55 11.63 -12.86
C GLY A 3 -5.32 10.42 -13.77
N GLU A 4 -5.06 10.57 -15.05
CA GLU A 4 -4.96 9.44 -16.00
C GLU A 4 -3.50 9.04 -16.35
N GLY A 5 -2.51 9.86 -16.01
CA GLY A 5 -1.09 9.59 -16.27
C GLY A 5 -0.41 8.69 -15.21
N GLY A 6 -1.01 8.49 -14.06
CA GLY A 6 -0.39 7.79 -12.93
C GLY A 6 -0.09 6.31 -13.17
N GLY A 7 -0.98 5.58 -13.83
CA GLY A 7 -0.83 4.13 -14.03
C GLY A 7 0.28 3.71 -14.99
N HIS A 8 0.56 4.51 -16.01
CA HIS A 8 1.55 4.15 -17.05
C HIS A 8 3.00 4.47 -16.65
N GLY A 9 3.22 5.48 -15.80
CA GLY A 9 4.58 5.88 -15.38
C GLY A 9 5.31 4.81 -14.55
N PHE A 10 4.56 3.90 -13.93
CA PHE A 10 5.10 2.89 -13.01
C PHE A 10 5.33 1.52 -13.64
N SER A 11 4.84 1.29 -14.87
CA SER A 11 5.10 0.06 -15.61
C SER A 11 6.60 -0.22 -15.77
N ALA A 12 7.42 0.83 -15.91
CA ALA A 12 8.87 0.67 -16.03
C ALA A 12 9.53 0.08 -14.78
N PHE A 13 9.03 0.37 -13.56
CA PHE A 13 9.50 -0.29 -12.34
C PHE A 13 9.07 -1.75 -12.30
N SER A 14 7.83 -2.05 -12.70
CA SER A 14 7.29 -3.41 -12.72
C SER A 14 7.97 -4.30 -13.77
N GLU A 15 8.46 -3.71 -14.87
CA GLU A 15 9.08 -4.44 -15.97
C GLU A 15 10.60 -4.61 -15.81
N LYS A 16 11.30 -3.55 -15.37
CA LYS A 16 12.76 -3.49 -15.31
C LYS A 16 13.32 -3.61 -13.90
N GLY A 17 12.47 -3.62 -12.90
CA GLY A 17 12.83 -3.52 -11.49
C GLY A 17 13.25 -2.10 -11.09
N PHE A 18 13.33 -1.86 -9.78
CA PHE A 18 13.71 -0.54 -9.25
C PHE A 18 15.11 -0.10 -9.70
N ASP A 19 16.08 -1.01 -9.67
CA ASP A 19 17.47 -0.68 -10.04
C ASP A 19 17.65 -0.57 -11.55
N GLY A 20 16.98 -1.42 -12.35
CA GLY A 20 17.11 -1.46 -13.80
C GLY A 20 16.38 -0.34 -14.55
N ALA A 21 15.30 0.22 -13.99
CA ALA A 21 14.59 1.34 -14.59
C ALA A 21 15.41 2.64 -14.47
N SER A 22 15.69 3.31 -15.58
CA SER A 22 16.31 4.64 -15.58
C SER A 22 15.27 5.75 -15.43
N MET A 23 15.69 6.94 -14.98
CA MET A 23 14.83 8.13 -14.95
C MET A 23 14.28 8.49 -16.35
N GLN A 24 15.03 8.17 -17.40
CA GLN A 24 14.59 8.36 -18.79
C GLN A 24 13.48 7.37 -19.17
N ASP A 25 13.57 6.11 -18.72
CA ASP A 25 12.53 5.11 -18.94
C ASP A 25 11.22 5.54 -18.25
N LEU A 26 11.32 6.01 -17.00
CA LEU A 26 10.20 6.49 -16.21
C LEU A 26 9.55 7.73 -16.84
N ALA A 27 10.35 8.70 -17.29
CA ALA A 27 9.86 9.88 -18.00
C ALA A 27 9.11 9.50 -19.28
N ARG A 28 9.66 8.56 -20.07
CA ARG A 28 9.04 8.06 -21.29
C ARG A 28 7.71 7.34 -21.01
N ALA A 29 7.69 6.49 -19.98
CA ALA A 29 6.47 5.79 -19.57
C ALA A 29 5.38 6.75 -19.09
N ALA A 30 5.77 7.87 -18.43
CA ALA A 30 4.86 8.94 -18.02
C ALA A 30 4.44 9.89 -19.17
N GLY A 31 4.94 9.69 -20.39
CA GLY A 31 4.65 10.59 -21.51
C GLY A 31 5.27 12.00 -21.35
N MET A 32 6.29 12.13 -20.52
CA MET A 32 6.90 13.43 -20.19
C MET A 32 8.30 13.57 -20.81
N SER A 33 8.70 14.83 -21.11
CA SER A 33 10.10 15.10 -21.44
C SER A 33 10.99 14.85 -20.21
N VAL A 34 12.21 14.37 -20.42
CA VAL A 34 13.16 14.05 -19.35
C VAL A 34 13.42 15.26 -18.44
N GLY A 35 13.60 16.45 -19.04
CA GLY A 35 13.84 17.68 -18.27
C GLY A 35 12.64 18.08 -17.39
N ASN A 36 11.43 17.93 -17.92
CA ASN A 36 10.21 18.20 -17.15
C ASN A 36 10.03 17.17 -16.03
N PHE A 37 10.31 15.89 -16.29
CA PHE A 37 10.22 14.81 -15.31
C PHE A 37 11.18 15.03 -14.12
N TYR A 38 12.45 15.40 -14.39
CA TYR A 38 13.42 15.71 -13.33
C TYR A 38 13.03 16.91 -12.46
N ARG A 39 12.24 17.84 -13.00
CA ARG A 39 11.73 18.98 -12.22
C ARG A 39 10.73 18.53 -11.13
N TYR A 40 9.93 17.49 -11.40
CA TYR A 40 8.99 16.94 -10.43
C TYR A 40 9.62 15.86 -9.55
N PHE A 41 10.46 15.03 -10.13
CA PHE A 41 11.05 13.87 -9.46
C PHE A 41 12.58 13.89 -9.62
N PRO A 42 13.31 14.45 -8.64
CA PRO A 42 14.77 14.54 -8.73
C PRO A 42 15.48 13.19 -8.62
N SER A 43 14.80 12.15 -8.14
CA SER A 43 15.33 10.79 -7.95
C SER A 43 14.25 9.73 -8.01
N LYS A 44 14.64 8.46 -8.16
CA LYS A 44 13.72 7.33 -8.04
C LYS A 44 13.10 7.22 -6.65
N THR A 45 13.83 7.61 -5.61
CA THR A 45 13.31 7.68 -4.23
C THR A 45 12.17 8.69 -4.12
N ALA A 46 12.30 9.86 -4.77
CA ALA A 46 11.23 10.86 -4.78
C ALA A 46 9.96 10.36 -5.48
N ILE A 47 10.11 9.53 -6.52
CA ILE A 47 8.97 8.89 -7.18
C ILE A 47 8.28 7.91 -6.23
N VAL A 48 9.05 7.05 -5.54
CA VAL A 48 8.49 6.09 -4.56
C VAL A 48 7.79 6.82 -3.42
N ALA A 49 8.38 7.91 -2.92
CA ALA A 49 7.74 8.73 -1.89
C ALA A 49 6.40 9.31 -2.35
N ALA A 50 6.35 9.87 -3.55
CA ALA A 50 5.11 10.42 -4.13
C ALA A 50 4.04 9.34 -4.35
N LEU A 51 4.43 8.12 -4.74
CA LEU A 51 3.53 6.97 -4.86
C LEU A 51 2.92 6.59 -3.52
N ILE A 52 3.77 6.48 -2.50
CA ILE A 52 3.35 6.16 -1.13
C ILE A 52 2.42 7.24 -0.59
N GLU A 53 2.73 8.53 -0.81
CA GLU A 53 1.87 9.64 -0.40
C GLU A 53 0.49 9.57 -1.06
N LEU A 54 0.44 9.25 -2.35
CA LEU A 54 -0.82 9.11 -3.09
C LEU A 54 -1.66 7.94 -2.56
N ASP A 55 -1.03 6.78 -2.33
CA ASP A 55 -1.71 5.59 -1.81
C ASP A 55 -2.21 5.82 -0.38
N LEU A 56 -1.39 6.44 0.49
CA LEU A 56 -1.79 6.82 1.84
C LEU A 56 -2.96 7.80 1.87
N ALA A 57 -2.98 8.79 0.96
CA ALA A 57 -4.10 9.73 0.89
C ALA A 57 -5.42 9.03 0.54
N GLY A 58 -5.39 8.07 -0.39
CA GLY A 58 -6.54 7.23 -0.70
C GLY A 58 -6.98 6.35 0.47
N MET A 59 -6.00 5.75 1.16
CA MET A 59 -6.27 4.94 2.35
C MET A 59 -6.86 5.78 3.48
N GLU A 60 -6.35 6.98 3.73
CA GLU A 60 -6.85 7.83 4.81
C GLU A 60 -8.33 8.13 4.65
N ALA A 61 -8.79 8.43 3.43
CA ALA A 61 -10.21 8.65 3.14
C ALA A 61 -11.05 7.40 3.47
N ASP A 62 -10.62 6.21 2.98
CA ASP A 62 -11.30 4.94 3.27
C ASP A 62 -11.36 4.68 4.79
N PHE A 63 -10.27 4.87 5.51
CA PHE A 63 -10.21 4.62 6.96
C PHE A 63 -11.01 5.64 7.78
N GLN A 64 -11.14 6.88 7.33
CA GLN A 64 -12.03 7.86 7.97
C GLN A 64 -13.49 7.41 7.89
N GLU A 65 -13.94 6.92 6.74
CA GLU A 65 -15.29 6.38 6.57
C GLU A 65 -15.51 5.13 7.46
N ILE A 66 -14.53 4.24 7.54
CA ILE A 66 -14.59 3.02 8.37
C ILE A 66 -14.75 3.36 9.85
N VAL A 67 -13.96 4.31 10.36
CA VAL A 67 -14.01 4.71 11.78
C VAL A 67 -15.37 5.30 12.16
N LEU A 68 -16.07 5.94 11.22
CA LEU A 68 -17.40 6.52 11.41
C LEU A 68 -18.53 5.53 11.14
N ALA A 69 -18.24 4.34 10.64
CA ALA A 69 -19.25 3.33 10.34
C ALA A 69 -19.91 2.79 11.63
N PRO A 70 -21.20 2.40 11.58
CA PRO A 70 -21.87 1.78 12.72
C PRO A 70 -21.22 0.46 13.19
N ARG A 71 -20.50 -0.21 12.29
CA ARG A 71 -19.79 -1.46 12.52
C ARG A 71 -18.41 -1.39 11.84
N PRO A 72 -17.40 -0.79 12.50
CA PRO A 72 -16.09 -0.54 11.91
C PRO A 72 -15.37 -1.81 11.38
N PHE A 73 -15.48 -2.94 12.08
CA PHE A 73 -14.85 -4.18 11.63
C PHE A 73 -15.49 -4.74 10.35
N ASP A 74 -16.81 -4.65 10.20
CA ASP A 74 -17.48 -5.06 8.95
C ASP A 74 -17.07 -4.17 7.79
N ALA A 75 -16.97 -2.87 8.01
CA ALA A 75 -16.49 -1.93 7.01
C ALA A 75 -15.03 -2.18 6.63
N LEU A 76 -14.17 -2.53 7.60
CA LEU A 76 -12.78 -2.92 7.35
C LEU A 76 -12.70 -4.22 6.52
N ARG A 77 -13.52 -5.22 6.82
CA ARG A 77 -13.60 -6.45 6.01
C ARG A 77 -14.01 -6.14 4.56
N ALA A 78 -15.00 -5.28 4.37
CA ALA A 78 -15.44 -4.85 3.05
C ALA A 78 -14.31 -4.14 2.28
N LEU A 79 -13.51 -3.29 2.95
CA LEU A 79 -12.33 -2.65 2.36
C LEU A 79 -11.29 -3.70 1.92
N VAL A 80 -10.95 -4.67 2.79
CA VAL A 80 -9.99 -5.74 2.48
C VAL A 80 -10.46 -6.56 1.28
N HIS A 81 -11.75 -6.94 1.24
CA HIS A 81 -12.34 -7.66 0.11
C HIS A 81 -12.23 -6.91 -1.21
N ARG A 82 -12.40 -5.60 -1.20
CA ARG A 82 -12.27 -4.76 -2.38
C ARG A 82 -10.81 -4.58 -2.79
N ARG A 83 -9.95 -4.26 -1.85
CA ARG A 83 -8.54 -3.89 -2.11
C ARG A 83 -7.67 -5.05 -2.59
N ILE A 84 -7.89 -6.28 -2.13
CA ILE A 84 -7.08 -7.44 -2.57
C ILE A 84 -7.20 -7.68 -4.08
N PRO A 85 -8.41 -7.75 -4.70
CA PRO A 85 -8.54 -7.86 -6.16
C PRO A 85 -8.03 -6.62 -6.92
N ASP A 86 -8.27 -5.41 -6.41
CA ASP A 86 -7.88 -4.17 -7.08
C ASP A 86 -6.36 -4.04 -7.23
N HIS A 87 -5.60 -4.39 -6.20
CA HIS A 87 -4.13 -4.46 -6.27
C HIS A 87 -3.60 -5.39 -7.36
N GLN A 88 -4.42 -6.32 -7.83
CA GLN A 88 -4.09 -7.28 -8.88
C GLN A 88 -4.39 -6.74 -10.26
N ALA A 89 -5.57 -6.14 -10.41
CA ALA A 89 -6.03 -5.60 -11.69
C ALA A 89 -5.13 -4.45 -12.18
N CYS A 90 -4.58 -3.65 -11.24
CA CYS A 90 -3.71 -2.51 -11.55
C CYS A 90 -2.24 -2.90 -11.76
N GLY A 91 -1.84 -4.15 -11.53
CA GLY A 91 -0.43 -4.58 -11.61
C GLY A 91 0.46 -4.09 -10.46
N ASP A 92 -0.16 -3.50 -9.43
CA ASP A 92 0.52 -2.89 -8.29
C ASP A 92 1.34 -3.89 -7.46
N GLY A 93 0.95 -5.17 -7.44
CA GLY A 93 1.68 -6.21 -6.70
C GLY A 93 3.14 -6.34 -7.12
N LYS A 94 3.46 -6.21 -8.42
CA LYS A 94 4.86 -6.23 -8.90
C LYS A 94 5.60 -4.97 -8.45
N LEU A 95 4.99 -3.80 -8.57
CA LEU A 95 5.57 -2.54 -8.14
C LEU A 95 5.89 -2.57 -6.64
N TRP A 96 4.95 -2.97 -5.81
CA TRP A 96 5.14 -3.05 -4.36
C TRP A 96 6.19 -4.11 -3.96
N SER A 97 6.31 -5.21 -4.71
CA SER A 97 7.38 -6.19 -4.52
C SER A 97 8.75 -5.59 -4.81
N GLU A 98 8.90 -4.82 -5.88
CA GLU A 98 10.13 -4.12 -6.24
C GLU A 98 10.50 -3.05 -5.20
N ILE A 99 9.53 -2.28 -4.73
CA ILE A 99 9.73 -1.29 -3.66
C ILE A 99 10.18 -1.99 -2.37
N THR A 100 9.53 -3.09 -1.98
CA THR A 100 9.90 -3.87 -0.79
C THR A 100 11.30 -4.44 -0.90
N ALA A 101 11.67 -5.00 -2.07
CA ALA A 101 13.02 -5.51 -2.31
C ALA A 101 14.07 -4.37 -2.31
N ALA A 102 13.74 -3.21 -2.87
CA ALA A 102 14.62 -2.04 -2.84
C ALA A 102 14.80 -1.49 -1.41
N ALA A 103 13.74 -1.48 -0.60
CA ALA A 103 13.76 -1.04 0.79
C ALA A 103 14.76 -1.84 1.65
N GLN A 104 14.94 -3.13 1.36
CA GLN A 104 15.93 -3.97 2.05
C GLN A 104 17.39 -3.60 1.72
N ARG A 105 17.63 -2.96 0.59
CA ARG A 105 18.98 -2.65 0.08
C ARG A 105 19.34 -1.16 0.17
N LYS A 106 18.33 -0.29 0.26
CA LYS A 106 18.48 1.18 0.17
C LYS A 106 17.81 1.82 1.38
N PRO A 107 18.60 2.34 2.35
CA PRO A 107 18.06 2.92 3.59
C PRO A 107 17.03 4.04 3.35
N GLU A 108 17.22 4.84 2.29
CA GLU A 108 16.31 5.93 1.92
C GLU A 108 14.93 5.42 1.46
N ILE A 109 14.87 4.28 0.77
CA ILE A 109 13.61 3.61 0.41
C ILE A 109 13.00 2.92 1.63
N GLY A 110 13.86 2.29 2.45
CA GLY A 110 13.45 1.64 3.69
C GLY A 110 12.75 2.62 4.65
N ALA A 111 13.28 3.83 4.80
CA ALA A 111 12.68 4.86 5.63
C ALA A 111 11.27 5.25 5.15
N VAL A 112 11.08 5.43 3.84
CA VAL A 112 9.78 5.78 3.25
C VAL A 112 8.79 4.62 3.41
N ALA A 113 9.22 3.38 3.17
CA ALA A 113 8.38 2.19 3.33
C ALA A 113 7.97 1.98 4.80
N CYS A 114 8.88 2.21 5.74
CA CYS A 114 8.60 2.11 7.18
C CYS A 114 7.56 3.16 7.62
N ALA A 115 7.71 4.40 7.17
CA ALA A 115 6.75 5.46 7.47
C ALA A 115 5.33 5.13 6.94
N MET A 116 5.23 4.50 5.77
CA MET A 116 3.96 3.99 5.25
C MET A 116 3.37 2.92 6.17
N GLU A 117 4.15 1.93 6.58
CA GLU A 117 3.69 0.87 7.47
C GLU A 117 3.22 1.42 8.81
N GLU A 118 3.94 2.37 9.39
CA GLU A 118 3.55 3.05 10.63
C GLU A 118 2.22 3.80 10.48
N ALA A 119 2.02 4.49 9.35
CA ALA A 119 0.75 5.17 9.05
C ALA A 119 -0.42 4.19 8.97
N VAL A 120 -0.26 3.06 8.27
CA VAL A 120 -1.31 2.03 8.13
C VAL A 120 -1.60 1.36 9.48
N ILE A 121 -0.57 1.08 10.31
CA ILE A 121 -0.76 0.60 11.69
C ILE A 121 -1.60 1.61 12.49
N GLY A 122 -1.31 2.90 12.35
CA GLY A 122 -2.09 3.97 12.98
C GLY A 122 -3.55 3.98 12.52
N TYR A 123 -3.82 3.78 11.23
CA TYR A 123 -5.18 3.68 10.70
C TYR A 123 -5.94 2.49 11.30
N LEU A 124 -5.35 1.29 11.26
CA LEU A 124 -5.95 0.07 11.85
C LEU A 124 -6.21 0.24 13.36
N THR A 125 -5.26 0.84 14.09
CA THR A 125 -5.42 1.11 15.53
C THR A 125 -6.61 2.02 15.81
N ARG A 126 -6.88 3.01 14.95
CA ARG A 126 -8.08 3.88 15.08
C ARG A 126 -9.38 3.09 14.84
N VAL A 127 -9.38 2.17 13.87
CA VAL A 127 -10.53 1.27 13.65
C VAL A 127 -10.77 0.39 14.87
N PHE A 128 -9.72 -0.19 15.43
CA PHE A 128 -9.83 -1.00 16.66
C PHE A 128 -10.35 -0.18 17.84
N ALA A 129 -9.92 1.09 17.97
CA ALA A 129 -10.42 1.97 19.00
C ALA A 129 -11.92 2.27 18.82
N ALA A 130 -12.36 2.53 17.60
CA ALA A 130 -13.76 2.78 17.28
C ALA A 130 -14.66 1.56 17.58
N GLU A 131 -14.21 0.35 17.25
CA GLU A 131 -14.96 -0.89 17.49
C GLU A 131 -15.01 -1.26 18.98
N THR A 132 -13.85 -1.17 19.68
CA THR A 132 -13.73 -1.67 21.06
C THR A 132 -14.11 -0.63 22.12
N GLY A 133 -14.20 0.65 21.76
CA GLY A 133 -14.40 1.76 22.70
C GLY A 133 -13.18 2.06 23.59
N LEU A 134 -12.04 1.40 23.34
CA LEU A 134 -10.79 1.69 24.06
C LEU A 134 -10.15 2.99 23.55
N SER A 135 -9.28 3.60 24.38
CA SER A 135 -8.52 4.75 23.91
C SER A 135 -7.53 4.35 22.80
N PRO A 136 -7.20 5.26 21.85
CA PRO A 136 -6.21 4.97 20.80
C PRO A 136 -4.86 4.52 21.37
N GLN A 137 -4.43 5.06 22.51
CA GLN A 137 -3.18 4.67 23.17
C GLN A 137 -3.23 3.23 23.69
N GLU A 138 -4.33 2.83 24.29
CA GLU A 138 -4.52 1.46 24.78
C GLU A 138 -4.60 0.47 23.61
N CYS A 139 -5.29 0.84 22.53
CA CYS A 139 -5.32 0.04 21.29
C CYS A 139 -3.93 -0.10 20.68
N ALA A 140 -3.15 0.97 20.57
CA ALA A 140 -1.80 0.90 20.06
C ALA A 140 -0.92 -0.04 20.92
N ARG A 141 -1.05 0.03 22.25
CA ARG A 141 -0.30 -0.84 23.14
C ARG A 141 -0.69 -2.32 23.01
N ARG A 142 -1.99 -2.62 22.82
CA ARG A 142 -2.50 -4.01 22.80
C ARG A 142 -2.46 -4.62 21.42
N PHE A 143 -2.75 -3.85 20.38
CA PHE A 143 -3.07 -4.37 19.05
C PHE A 143 -2.12 -3.93 17.92
N ALA A 144 -1.03 -3.19 18.22
CA ALA A 144 -0.06 -2.81 17.18
C ALA A 144 0.51 -4.03 16.44
N ALA A 145 0.80 -5.12 17.17
CA ALA A 145 1.28 -6.36 16.55
C ALA A 145 0.21 -7.03 15.67
N HIS A 146 -1.07 -6.97 16.05
CA HIS A 146 -2.17 -7.47 15.22
C HIS A 146 -2.32 -6.63 13.95
N ALA A 147 -2.25 -5.30 14.05
CA ALA A 147 -2.27 -4.41 12.90
C ALA A 147 -1.11 -4.70 11.94
N ALA A 148 0.10 -4.86 12.46
CA ALA A 148 1.27 -5.23 11.65
C ALA A 148 1.08 -6.61 10.98
N PHE A 149 0.51 -7.59 11.67
CA PHE A 149 0.24 -8.92 11.13
C PHE A 149 -0.81 -8.88 10.01
N ILE A 150 -1.87 -8.08 10.15
CA ILE A 150 -2.87 -7.84 9.08
C ILE A 150 -2.19 -7.28 7.83
N ILE A 151 -1.26 -6.33 7.97
CA ILE A 151 -0.51 -5.76 6.84
C ILE A 151 0.33 -6.84 6.14
N VAL A 152 1.02 -7.69 6.91
CA VAL A 152 1.83 -8.79 6.36
C VAL A 152 0.94 -9.77 5.58
N LEU A 153 -0.19 -10.19 6.15
CA LEU A 153 -1.13 -11.08 5.47
C LEU A 153 -1.72 -10.46 4.21
N PHE A 154 -2.10 -9.17 4.26
CA PHE A 154 -2.61 -8.45 3.11
C PHE A 154 -1.58 -8.38 1.97
N LYS A 155 -0.35 -7.99 2.28
CA LYS A 155 0.76 -7.97 1.30
C LYS A 155 0.99 -9.36 0.70
N SER A 156 0.96 -10.40 1.53
CA SER A 156 1.15 -11.79 1.08
C SER A 156 0.01 -12.27 0.19
N ALA A 157 -1.24 -11.94 0.52
CA ALA A 157 -2.41 -12.27 -0.31
C ALA A 157 -2.34 -11.58 -1.68
N ALA A 158 -1.96 -10.29 -1.71
CA ALA A 158 -1.78 -9.54 -2.95
C ALA A 158 -0.69 -10.15 -3.86
N LEU A 159 0.40 -10.67 -3.28
CA LEU A 159 1.49 -11.31 -4.01
C LEU A 159 1.14 -12.70 -4.53
N LEU A 160 0.45 -13.52 -3.73
CA LEU A 160 0.11 -14.90 -4.07
C LEU A 160 -0.92 -14.99 -5.18
N ASN A 161 -1.79 -14.03 -5.29
CA ASN A 161 -2.89 -14.08 -6.24
C ASN A 161 -2.46 -14.22 -7.72
N ALA A 162 -1.32 -13.63 -8.11
CA ALA A 162 -0.79 -13.80 -9.46
C ALA A 162 -0.31 -15.23 -9.75
N ARG A 163 -0.02 -16.02 -8.71
CA ARG A 163 0.58 -17.37 -8.82
C ARG A 163 -0.37 -18.48 -8.36
N GLN A 164 -1.19 -18.21 -7.37
CA GLN A 164 -2.09 -19.17 -6.70
C GLN A 164 -3.41 -18.48 -6.33
N PRO A 165 -4.23 -18.09 -7.32
CA PRO A 165 -5.46 -17.34 -7.08
C PRO A 165 -6.46 -18.09 -6.18
N GLU A 166 -6.40 -19.42 -6.16
CA GLU A 166 -7.24 -20.27 -5.31
C GLU A 166 -6.96 -20.10 -3.81
N LEU A 167 -5.79 -19.60 -3.42
CA LEU A 167 -5.43 -19.36 -2.01
C LEU A 167 -5.90 -17.99 -1.50
N VAL A 168 -6.26 -17.07 -2.37
CA VAL A 168 -6.64 -15.70 -1.98
C VAL A 168 -7.86 -15.69 -1.06
N GLY A 169 -8.91 -16.42 -1.41
CA GLY A 169 -10.11 -16.55 -0.57
C GLY A 169 -9.78 -17.07 0.84
N PRO A 170 -9.17 -18.26 0.99
CA PRO A 170 -8.75 -18.76 2.30
C PRO A 170 -7.85 -17.79 3.08
N MET A 171 -6.91 -17.09 2.43
CA MET A 171 -6.08 -16.10 3.11
C MET A 171 -6.86 -14.87 3.55
N THR A 172 -7.83 -14.42 2.77
CA THR A 172 -8.72 -13.34 3.16
C THR A 172 -9.53 -13.69 4.40
N GLU A 173 -10.04 -14.93 4.49
CA GLU A 173 -10.71 -15.43 5.70
C GLU A 173 -9.77 -15.46 6.92
N MET A 174 -8.49 -15.80 6.73
CA MET A 174 -7.50 -15.73 7.81
C MET A 174 -7.25 -14.29 8.26
N ILE A 175 -7.22 -13.32 7.33
CA ILE A 175 -7.14 -11.90 7.68
C ILE A 175 -8.35 -11.50 8.55
N PHE A 176 -9.55 -11.93 8.16
CA PHE A 176 -10.77 -11.64 8.93
C PHE A 176 -10.75 -12.25 10.33
N ALA A 177 -10.32 -13.51 10.45
CA ALA A 177 -10.15 -14.16 11.76
C ALA A 177 -9.12 -13.46 12.66
N THR A 178 -8.27 -12.60 12.10
CA THR A 178 -7.32 -11.77 12.86
C THR A 178 -7.94 -10.44 13.31
N ILE A 179 -8.98 -9.97 12.59
CA ILE A 179 -9.74 -8.76 12.93
C ILE A 179 -10.73 -9.03 14.06
N ASP A 180 -11.30 -10.24 14.16
CA ASP A 180 -12.22 -10.68 15.20
C ASP A 180 -11.53 -10.93 16.54
#